data_35afe282c92abc24df08fd642f542f66
#
_entry.id   35afe282c92abc24df08fd642f542f66
#
_cell.length_a   1.000
_cell.length_b   1.000
_cell.length_c   1.000
_cell.angle_alpha   90.00
_cell.angle_beta   90.00
_cell.angle_gamma   90.00
#
_symmetry.space_group_name_H-M   'P 1'
#
loop_
_entity.id
_entity.type
_entity.pdbx_description
1 polymer ?
#
loop_
_entity_poly.entity_id
_entity_poly.type
_entity_poly.pdbx_seq_one_letter_code
_entity_poly.pdbx_strand_id
1 'polypeptide(L)'
;MKLTGHTVLITGAGTGLGSGLAAALHAKGNQVIITGRREEVLKSFAAKYPGMLTYTMDVAKEADVKQLFDWVSKNHPRLDFLINNAGILQWPDFAKPETLDSRLLDEIEINVKGLIRMTAAFLPLLSRQPEAVLINVSSGLAYSPLAMSPIYCATKAAVHSFTMSLRYQLRHSPVKVIELAPPAVESDLGKTAGAPAMEYPKMKLEAFIAETLKALESGKTELPIGQSKMLKLMSRLSPSFAFKLLNPAKG
;
A
#
# COMPACT_ATOMS: atom_id res chain seq x y z
N MET A 1 -8.64 15.05 -8.16
CA MET A 1 -9.48 15.18 -6.95
C MET A 1 -8.86 16.19 -6.00
N LYS A 2 -9.64 16.77 -5.09
CA LYS A 2 -9.13 17.64 -4.03
C LYS A 2 -8.40 16.80 -2.96
N LEU A 3 -7.30 17.29 -2.43
CA LEU A 3 -6.50 16.58 -1.41
C LEU A 3 -6.45 17.36 -0.07
N THR A 4 -7.51 18.10 0.23
CA THR A 4 -7.61 18.96 1.44
C THR A 4 -8.97 18.79 2.09
N GLY A 5 -9.00 18.88 3.42
CA GLY A 5 -10.25 18.83 4.20
C GLY A 5 -10.79 17.41 4.45
N HIS A 6 -9.96 16.39 4.27
CA HIS A 6 -10.30 15.00 4.50
C HIS A 6 -9.93 14.51 5.90
N THR A 7 -10.61 13.45 6.33
CA THR A 7 -10.14 12.59 7.42
C THR A 7 -9.54 11.33 6.80
N VAL A 8 -8.24 11.16 6.92
CA VAL A 8 -7.45 10.14 6.22
C VAL A 8 -6.97 9.07 7.20
N LEU A 9 -7.22 7.80 6.89
CA LEU A 9 -6.68 6.65 7.61
C LEU A 9 -5.64 5.93 6.73
N ILE A 10 -4.42 5.75 7.25
CA ILE A 10 -3.32 5.11 6.52
C ILE A 10 -2.78 3.93 7.31
N THR A 11 -2.84 2.73 6.73
CA THR A 11 -2.26 1.54 7.35
C THR A 11 -0.78 1.39 7.05
N GLY A 12 0.01 0.88 8.02
CA GLY A 12 1.44 0.70 7.84
C GLY A 12 2.22 2.00 7.66
N ALA A 13 1.80 3.06 8.36
CA ALA A 13 2.30 4.42 8.15
C ALA A 13 3.37 4.88 9.15
N GLY A 14 3.98 3.97 9.91
CA GLY A 14 5.08 4.31 10.81
C GLY A 14 6.40 4.64 10.10
N THR A 15 6.63 4.11 8.89
CA THR A 15 7.86 4.32 8.10
C THR A 15 7.56 4.28 6.60
N GLY A 16 8.56 4.63 5.79
CA GLY A 16 8.55 4.45 4.33
C GLY A 16 7.44 5.21 3.60
N LEU A 17 6.78 4.54 2.65
CA LEU A 17 5.76 5.17 1.79
C LEU A 17 4.58 5.70 2.60
N GLY A 18 4.12 4.92 3.58
CA GLY A 18 2.97 5.28 4.41
C GLY A 18 3.22 6.53 5.23
N SER A 19 4.39 6.66 5.86
CA SER A 19 4.77 7.86 6.61
C SER A 19 4.97 9.09 5.70
N GLY A 20 5.57 8.90 4.52
CA GLY A 20 5.71 9.97 3.54
C GLY A 20 4.35 10.50 3.05
N LEU A 21 3.40 9.60 2.75
CA LEU A 21 2.03 9.97 2.37
C LEU A 21 1.31 10.67 3.53
N ALA A 22 1.46 10.18 4.77
CA ALA A 22 0.88 10.78 5.96
C ALA A 22 1.36 12.22 6.18
N ALA A 23 2.67 12.45 6.11
CA ALA A 23 3.26 13.78 6.24
C ALA A 23 2.73 14.73 5.16
N ALA A 24 2.72 14.30 3.91
CA ALA A 24 2.31 15.12 2.78
C ALA A 24 0.80 15.46 2.80
N LEU A 25 -0.04 14.51 3.19
CA LEU A 25 -1.49 14.75 3.34
C LEU A 25 -1.78 15.62 4.57
N HIS A 26 -1.06 15.44 5.68
CA HIS A 26 -1.15 16.31 6.85
C HIS A 26 -0.77 17.76 6.49
N ALA A 27 0.32 17.97 5.75
CA ALA A 27 0.74 19.30 5.31
C ALA A 27 -0.29 20.02 4.41
N LYS A 28 -1.20 19.25 3.79
CA LYS A 28 -2.35 19.79 3.02
C LYS A 28 -3.57 20.11 3.91
N GLY A 29 -3.44 20.04 5.23
CA GLY A 29 -4.52 20.40 6.18
C GLY A 29 -5.56 19.29 6.39
N ASN A 30 -5.21 18.03 6.16
CA ASN A 30 -6.07 16.91 6.48
C ASN A 30 -5.90 16.43 7.91
N GLN A 31 -6.97 15.90 8.52
CA GLN A 31 -6.88 15.10 9.73
C GLN A 31 -6.32 13.72 9.37
N VAL A 32 -5.13 13.38 9.85
CA VAL A 32 -4.49 12.11 9.49
C VAL A 32 -4.43 11.17 10.68
N ILE A 33 -4.85 9.93 10.48
CA ILE A 33 -4.78 8.81 11.42
C ILE A 33 -3.81 7.80 10.81
N ILE A 34 -2.74 7.48 11.52
CA ILE A 34 -1.76 6.48 11.09
C ILE A 34 -1.84 5.22 11.94
N THR A 35 -1.72 4.05 11.31
CA THR A 35 -1.73 2.79 12.04
C THR A 35 -0.53 1.91 11.69
N GLY A 36 -0.21 1.00 12.60
CA GLY A 36 0.87 0.03 12.47
C GLY A 36 1.09 -0.76 13.76
N ARG A 37 1.98 -1.73 13.73
CA ARG A 37 2.24 -2.64 14.86
C ARG A 37 3.16 -2.05 15.93
N ARG A 38 4.02 -1.09 15.57
CA ARG A 38 5.07 -0.55 16.44
C ARG A 38 4.63 0.80 17.00
N GLU A 39 4.09 0.78 18.20
CA GLU A 39 3.52 1.95 18.88
C GLU A 39 4.52 3.11 18.97
N GLU A 40 5.74 2.83 19.46
CA GLU A 40 6.78 3.87 19.65
C GLU A 40 7.18 4.54 18.32
N VAL A 41 7.21 3.76 17.22
CA VAL A 41 7.51 4.32 15.89
C VAL A 41 6.39 5.25 15.42
N LEU A 42 5.13 4.86 15.64
CA LEU A 42 3.97 5.71 15.31
C LEU A 42 3.98 7.00 16.13
N LYS A 43 4.16 6.90 17.45
CA LYS A 43 4.20 8.05 18.35
C LYS A 43 5.35 9.01 18.02
N SER A 44 6.57 8.46 17.81
CA SER A 44 7.73 9.25 17.44
C SER A 44 7.55 9.97 16.09
N PHE A 45 6.88 9.34 15.14
CA PHE A 45 6.57 9.97 13.86
C PHE A 45 5.51 11.06 14.02
N ALA A 46 4.39 10.75 14.67
CA ALA A 46 3.26 11.68 14.86
C ALA A 46 3.64 12.92 15.67
N ALA A 47 4.58 12.79 16.61
CA ALA A 47 5.07 13.93 17.42
C ALA A 47 5.64 15.09 16.58
N LYS A 48 6.05 14.82 15.33
CA LYS A 48 6.55 15.82 14.38
C LYS A 48 5.42 16.57 13.65
N TYR A 49 4.18 16.12 13.78
CA TYR A 49 3.03 16.60 13.02
C TYR A 49 1.85 16.86 13.99
N PRO A 50 1.71 18.08 14.52
CA PRO A 50 0.66 18.41 15.49
C PRO A 50 -0.75 18.04 15.00
N GLY A 51 -1.49 17.29 15.82
CA GLY A 51 -2.84 16.83 15.48
C GLY A 51 -2.90 15.52 14.67
N MET A 52 -1.75 14.93 14.27
CA MET A 52 -1.74 13.58 13.69
C MET A 52 -2.05 12.54 14.77
N LEU A 53 -2.95 11.63 14.47
CA LEU A 53 -3.39 10.59 15.41
C LEU A 53 -2.72 9.26 15.10
N THR A 54 -2.52 8.46 16.14
CA THR A 54 -1.93 7.12 16.04
C THR A 54 -2.87 6.07 16.61
N TYR A 55 -2.89 4.89 15.99
CA TYR A 55 -3.58 3.73 16.52
C TYR A 55 -2.74 2.47 16.28
N THR A 56 -2.37 1.77 17.36
CA THR A 56 -1.57 0.54 17.26
C THR A 56 -2.47 -0.64 16.91
N MET A 57 -2.18 -1.32 15.80
CA MET A 57 -2.95 -2.47 15.35
C MET A 57 -2.17 -3.31 14.33
N ASP A 58 -2.58 -4.56 14.16
CA ASP A 58 -2.11 -5.46 13.11
C ASP A 58 -3.25 -5.78 12.13
N VAL A 59 -3.09 -5.44 10.85
CA VAL A 59 -4.08 -5.72 9.80
C VAL A 59 -4.33 -7.22 9.61
N ALA A 60 -3.40 -8.08 10.04
CA ALA A 60 -3.55 -9.53 10.01
C ALA A 60 -4.55 -10.03 11.07
N LYS A 61 -4.82 -9.25 12.12
CA LYS A 61 -5.72 -9.61 13.22
C LYS A 61 -7.10 -9.00 13.03
N GLU A 62 -8.12 -9.82 12.87
CA GLU A 62 -9.51 -9.37 12.67
C GLU A 62 -10.01 -8.54 13.87
N ALA A 63 -9.66 -8.96 15.09
CA ALA A 63 -10.03 -8.24 16.31
C ALA A 63 -9.48 -6.81 16.34
N ASP A 64 -8.21 -6.63 15.92
CA ASP A 64 -7.58 -5.29 15.87
C ASP A 64 -8.28 -4.40 14.83
N VAL A 65 -8.63 -4.95 13.66
CA VAL A 65 -9.36 -4.23 12.62
C VAL A 65 -10.74 -3.81 13.11
N LYS A 66 -11.46 -4.71 13.81
CA LYS A 66 -12.76 -4.39 14.41
C LYS A 66 -12.64 -3.28 15.45
N GLN A 67 -11.68 -3.36 16.37
CA GLN A 67 -11.45 -2.36 17.40
C GLN A 67 -11.09 -0.99 16.79
N LEU A 68 -10.26 -0.97 15.75
CA LEU A 68 -9.96 0.26 15.01
C LEU A 68 -11.23 0.85 14.37
N PHE A 69 -12.04 0.01 13.73
CA PHE A 69 -13.29 0.45 13.12
C PHE A 69 -14.24 1.06 14.16
N ASP A 70 -14.43 0.40 15.30
CA ASP A 70 -15.30 0.88 16.39
C ASP A 70 -14.79 2.25 16.92
N TRP A 71 -13.47 2.37 17.10
CA TRP A 71 -12.85 3.62 17.55
C TRP A 71 -13.00 4.76 16.52
N VAL A 72 -12.71 4.49 15.24
CA VAL A 72 -12.85 5.48 14.17
C VAL A 72 -14.30 5.89 13.99
N SER A 73 -15.24 4.94 13.97
CA SER A 73 -16.67 5.23 13.79
C SER A 73 -17.22 6.13 14.90
N LYS A 74 -16.71 5.97 16.13
CA LYS A 74 -17.12 6.78 17.28
C LYS A 74 -16.48 8.17 17.28
N ASN A 75 -15.18 8.28 17.01
CA ASN A 75 -14.41 9.49 17.20
C ASN A 75 -14.19 10.30 15.91
N HIS A 76 -14.23 9.63 14.76
CA HIS A 76 -13.96 10.21 13.43
C HIS A 76 -15.00 9.74 12.39
N PRO A 77 -16.30 9.92 12.64
CA PRO A 77 -17.38 9.40 11.77
C PRO A 77 -17.37 10.00 10.37
N ARG A 78 -16.61 11.06 10.14
CA ARG A 78 -16.42 11.71 8.83
C ARG A 78 -15.22 11.17 8.06
N LEU A 79 -14.68 9.99 8.45
CA LEU A 79 -13.63 9.34 7.67
C LEU A 79 -14.10 9.15 6.23
N ASP A 80 -13.39 9.74 5.29
CA ASP A 80 -13.70 9.74 3.86
C ASP A 80 -12.51 9.31 2.98
N PHE A 81 -11.36 8.98 3.60
CA PHE A 81 -10.16 8.61 2.86
C PHE A 81 -9.42 7.45 3.55
N LEU A 82 -9.38 6.28 2.93
CA LEU A 82 -8.64 5.10 3.40
C LEU A 82 -7.50 4.76 2.46
N ILE A 83 -6.28 4.63 3.00
CA ILE A 83 -5.11 4.13 2.28
C ILE A 83 -4.67 2.79 2.89
N ASN A 84 -4.94 1.71 2.19
CA ASN A 84 -4.42 0.38 2.49
C ASN A 84 -2.98 0.27 1.97
N ASN A 85 -2.03 0.64 2.84
CA ASN A 85 -0.60 0.67 2.52
C ASN A 85 0.20 -0.41 3.26
N ALA A 86 -0.31 -0.93 4.38
CA ALA A 86 0.39 -1.98 5.14
C ALA A 86 0.82 -3.14 4.24
N GLY A 87 2.08 -3.53 4.36
CA GLY A 87 2.64 -4.63 3.58
C GLY A 87 4.05 -4.98 4.03
N ILE A 88 4.44 -6.20 3.77
CA ILE A 88 5.79 -6.73 3.97
C ILE A 88 6.31 -7.35 2.69
N LEU A 89 7.62 -7.50 2.58
CA LEU A 89 8.32 -8.17 1.50
C LEU A 89 9.37 -9.11 2.08
N GLN A 90 9.36 -10.35 1.63
CA GLN A 90 10.29 -11.40 1.99
C GLN A 90 11.01 -11.94 0.76
N TRP A 91 12.09 -12.68 0.99
CA TRP A 91 12.97 -13.22 -0.05
C TRP A 91 13.11 -14.75 0.09
N PRO A 92 12.02 -15.53 -0.08
CA PRO A 92 12.09 -16.98 0.00
C PRO A 92 12.84 -17.55 -1.21
N ASP A 93 13.75 -18.49 -0.96
CA ASP A 93 14.46 -19.22 -2.02
C ASP A 93 13.89 -20.64 -2.14
N PHE A 94 12.99 -20.86 -3.07
CA PHE A 94 12.37 -22.17 -3.31
C PHE A 94 13.34 -23.20 -3.91
N ALA A 95 14.52 -22.76 -4.39
CA ALA A 95 15.59 -23.69 -4.77
C ALA A 95 16.35 -24.23 -3.54
N LYS A 96 16.10 -23.65 -2.35
CA LYS A 96 16.66 -24.07 -1.06
C LYS A 96 15.54 -24.29 -0.05
N PRO A 97 14.76 -25.39 -0.18
CA PRO A 97 13.57 -25.63 0.64
C PRO A 97 13.84 -25.61 2.16
N GLU A 98 15.03 -25.95 2.57
CA GLU A 98 15.48 -25.94 3.98
C GLU A 98 15.52 -24.52 4.58
N THR A 99 15.48 -23.47 3.76
CA THR A 99 15.45 -22.08 4.22
C THR A 99 14.03 -21.53 4.40
N LEU A 100 13.01 -22.28 3.99
CA LEU A 100 11.62 -21.90 4.11
C LEU A 100 11.13 -22.12 5.54
N ASP A 101 10.46 -21.13 6.12
CA ASP A 101 9.98 -21.17 7.49
C ASP A 101 8.46 -20.88 7.62
N SER A 102 7.95 -20.89 8.85
CA SER A 102 6.54 -20.66 9.13
C SER A 102 6.01 -19.28 8.73
N ARG A 103 6.89 -18.31 8.47
CA ARG A 103 6.53 -16.95 8.07
C ARG A 103 6.27 -16.83 6.57
N LEU A 104 6.45 -17.92 5.82
CA LEU A 104 6.31 -17.94 4.35
C LEU A 104 4.99 -17.32 3.86
N LEU A 105 3.90 -17.50 4.60
CA LEU A 105 2.57 -17.01 4.24
C LEU A 105 2.20 -15.65 4.87
N ASP A 106 3.08 -15.05 5.67
CA ASP A 106 2.82 -13.75 6.31
C ASP A 106 2.51 -12.64 5.30
N GLU A 107 3.13 -12.71 4.11
CA GLU A 107 2.82 -11.76 3.04
C GLU A 107 1.37 -11.88 2.56
N ILE A 108 0.81 -13.08 2.51
CA ILE A 108 -0.60 -13.29 2.14
C ILE A 108 -1.52 -12.74 3.23
N GLU A 109 -1.20 -13.04 4.50
CA GLU A 109 -1.99 -12.56 5.64
C GLU A 109 -2.03 -11.04 5.72
N ILE A 110 -0.90 -10.37 5.52
CA ILE A 110 -0.79 -8.93 5.66
C ILE A 110 -1.20 -8.21 4.37
N ASN A 111 -0.54 -8.56 3.23
CA ASN A 111 -0.68 -7.79 2.00
C ASN A 111 -2.02 -8.00 1.30
N VAL A 112 -2.65 -9.18 1.46
CA VAL A 112 -3.92 -9.53 0.82
C VAL A 112 -5.06 -9.55 1.81
N LYS A 113 -5.03 -10.48 2.78
CA LYS A 113 -6.14 -10.64 3.73
C LYS A 113 -6.32 -9.40 4.60
N GLY A 114 -5.22 -8.78 5.08
CA GLY A 114 -5.26 -7.55 5.85
C GLY A 114 -5.90 -6.40 5.08
N LEU A 115 -5.50 -6.21 3.81
CA LEU A 115 -6.09 -5.19 2.94
C LEU A 115 -7.59 -5.43 2.70
N ILE A 116 -8.00 -6.68 2.45
CA ILE A 116 -9.41 -7.04 2.24
C ILE A 116 -10.21 -6.81 3.53
N ARG A 117 -9.70 -7.22 4.70
CA ARG A 117 -10.33 -6.98 6.02
C ARG A 117 -10.55 -5.48 6.26
N MET A 118 -9.52 -4.66 6.06
CA MET A 118 -9.62 -3.21 6.19
C MET A 118 -10.66 -2.63 5.23
N THR A 119 -10.64 -3.05 3.98
CA THR A 119 -11.62 -2.62 2.98
C THR A 119 -13.04 -2.97 3.42
N ALA A 120 -13.29 -4.23 3.78
CA ALA A 120 -14.62 -4.72 4.18
C ALA A 120 -15.14 -3.99 5.43
N ALA A 121 -14.27 -3.79 6.43
CA ALA A 121 -14.65 -3.11 7.67
C ALA A 121 -15.01 -1.64 7.46
N PHE A 122 -14.23 -0.91 6.64
CA PHE A 122 -14.38 0.53 6.49
C PHE A 122 -15.30 0.96 5.34
N LEU A 123 -15.61 0.08 4.39
CA LEU A 123 -16.49 0.39 3.25
C LEU A 123 -17.86 0.92 3.68
N PRO A 124 -18.54 0.39 4.72
CA PRO A 124 -19.82 0.95 5.17
C PRO A 124 -19.73 2.41 5.67
N LEU A 125 -18.59 2.78 6.31
CA LEU A 125 -18.38 4.15 6.76
C LEU A 125 -18.07 5.09 5.59
N LEU A 126 -17.20 4.67 4.68
CA LEU A 126 -16.86 5.41 3.47
C LEU A 126 -18.10 5.64 2.58
N SER A 127 -18.98 4.63 2.45
CA SER A 127 -20.19 4.72 1.62
C SER A 127 -21.25 5.69 2.17
N ARG A 128 -21.13 6.13 3.41
CA ARG A 128 -22.03 7.15 4.01
C ARG A 128 -21.55 8.58 3.73
N GLN A 129 -20.33 8.75 3.25
CA GLN A 129 -19.80 10.07 2.92
C GLN A 129 -20.32 10.52 1.54
N PRO A 130 -20.48 11.84 1.30
CA PRO A 130 -20.88 12.35 -0.01
C PRO A 130 -19.90 11.97 -1.12
N GLU A 131 -18.61 11.97 -0.80
CA GLU A 131 -17.50 11.50 -1.62
C GLU A 131 -16.48 10.81 -0.70
N ALA A 132 -15.96 9.68 -1.11
CA ALA A 132 -14.93 8.98 -0.38
C ALA A 132 -13.88 8.38 -1.32
N VAL A 133 -12.70 8.12 -0.77
CA VAL A 133 -11.56 7.57 -1.50
C VAL A 133 -11.02 6.34 -0.79
N LEU A 134 -10.87 5.26 -1.54
CA LEU A 134 -10.20 4.05 -1.13
C LEU A 134 -8.98 3.82 -2.02
N ILE A 135 -7.77 3.92 -1.45
CA ILE A 135 -6.53 3.62 -2.15
C ILE A 135 -5.98 2.28 -1.69
N ASN A 136 -5.74 1.37 -2.63
CA ASN A 136 -5.00 0.14 -2.42
C ASN A 136 -3.60 0.27 -2.99
N VAL A 137 -2.58 0.06 -2.15
CA VAL A 137 -1.18 0.13 -2.58
C VAL A 137 -0.74 -1.24 -3.08
N SER A 138 -0.66 -1.37 -4.41
CA SER A 138 -0.10 -2.54 -5.10
C SER A 138 1.41 -2.39 -5.28
N SER A 139 1.93 -2.64 -6.46
CA SER A 139 3.35 -2.48 -6.84
C SER A 139 3.49 -2.54 -8.37
N GLY A 140 4.56 -2.00 -8.91
CA GLY A 140 4.98 -2.32 -10.28
C GLY A 140 5.20 -3.82 -10.51
N LEU A 141 5.56 -4.56 -9.45
CA LEU A 141 5.71 -6.02 -9.47
C LEU A 141 4.39 -6.78 -9.57
N ALA A 142 3.24 -6.10 -9.47
CA ALA A 142 1.94 -6.67 -9.81
C ALA A 142 1.78 -6.88 -11.33
N TYR A 143 2.51 -6.12 -12.14
CA TYR A 143 2.44 -6.20 -13.61
C TYR A 143 3.45 -7.18 -14.19
N SER A 144 4.64 -7.26 -13.61
CA SER A 144 5.69 -8.21 -13.99
C SER A 144 6.43 -8.68 -12.76
N PRO A 145 6.48 -9.99 -12.48
CA PRO A 145 7.04 -10.49 -11.23
C PRO A 145 8.56 -10.51 -11.23
N LEU A 146 9.12 -10.29 -10.03
CA LEU A 146 10.52 -10.49 -9.70
C LEU A 146 10.69 -11.89 -9.12
N ALA A 147 11.51 -12.74 -9.76
CA ALA A 147 11.67 -14.14 -9.37
C ALA A 147 12.16 -14.36 -7.94
N MET A 148 12.92 -13.40 -7.39
CA MET A 148 13.46 -13.46 -6.03
C MET A 148 12.42 -13.19 -4.92
N SER A 149 11.24 -12.68 -5.24
CA SER A 149 10.16 -12.43 -4.29
C SER A 149 8.81 -12.92 -4.83
N PRO A 150 8.67 -14.22 -5.07
CA PRO A 150 7.52 -14.77 -5.80
C PRO A 150 6.20 -14.57 -5.05
N ILE A 151 6.20 -14.72 -3.71
CA ILE A 151 4.99 -14.55 -2.90
C ILE A 151 4.58 -13.07 -2.87
N TYR A 152 5.52 -12.16 -2.66
CA TYR A 152 5.24 -10.73 -2.71
C TYR A 152 4.58 -10.33 -4.04
N CYS A 153 5.17 -10.75 -5.16
CA CYS A 153 4.63 -10.48 -6.49
C CYS A 153 3.22 -11.04 -6.65
N ALA A 154 2.97 -12.26 -6.19
CA ALA A 154 1.64 -12.88 -6.19
C ALA A 154 0.65 -12.08 -5.33
N THR A 155 1.05 -11.61 -4.13
CA THR A 155 0.18 -10.77 -3.29
C THR A 155 -0.16 -9.44 -3.96
N LYS A 156 0.81 -8.81 -4.64
CA LYS A 156 0.57 -7.52 -5.32
C LYS A 156 -0.26 -7.68 -6.60
N ALA A 157 -0.12 -8.79 -7.31
CA ALA A 157 -1.02 -9.16 -8.41
C ALA A 157 -2.45 -9.43 -7.90
N ALA A 158 -2.61 -10.09 -6.76
CA ALA A 158 -3.92 -10.27 -6.12
C ALA A 158 -4.56 -8.93 -5.73
N VAL A 159 -3.80 -7.99 -5.15
CA VAL A 159 -4.27 -6.63 -4.82
C VAL A 159 -4.68 -5.88 -6.09
N HIS A 160 -3.92 -5.96 -7.18
CA HIS A 160 -4.28 -5.38 -8.48
C HIS A 160 -5.62 -5.91 -8.97
N SER A 161 -5.77 -7.24 -9.06
CA SER A 161 -7.01 -7.89 -9.52
C SER A 161 -8.21 -7.54 -8.63
N PHE A 162 -8.04 -7.61 -7.30
CA PHE A 162 -9.07 -7.23 -6.33
C PHE A 162 -9.51 -5.78 -6.51
N THR A 163 -8.55 -4.87 -6.67
CA THR A 163 -8.83 -3.43 -6.82
C THR A 163 -9.60 -3.13 -8.10
N MET A 164 -9.27 -3.80 -9.21
CA MET A 164 -10.02 -3.67 -10.46
C MET A 164 -11.47 -4.12 -10.31
N SER A 165 -11.69 -5.28 -9.71
CA SER A 165 -13.03 -5.84 -9.49
C SER A 165 -13.85 -4.98 -8.53
N LEU A 166 -13.24 -4.54 -7.42
CA LEU A 166 -13.88 -3.67 -6.42
C LEU A 166 -14.28 -2.33 -7.03
N ARG A 167 -13.43 -1.74 -7.87
CA ARG A 167 -13.75 -0.49 -8.60
C ARG A 167 -14.98 -0.64 -9.47
N TYR A 168 -15.12 -1.76 -10.15
CA TYR A 168 -16.32 -2.03 -10.96
C TYR A 168 -17.57 -2.22 -10.11
N GLN A 169 -17.48 -2.97 -9.00
CA GLN A 169 -18.61 -3.15 -8.07
C GLN A 169 -19.10 -1.81 -7.49
N LEU A 170 -18.17 -0.92 -7.15
CA LEU A 170 -18.47 0.38 -6.51
C LEU A 170 -18.65 1.54 -7.49
N ARG A 171 -18.76 1.30 -8.81
CA ARG A 171 -18.83 2.35 -9.84
C ARG A 171 -20.02 3.30 -9.71
N HIS A 172 -21.06 2.89 -8.99
CA HIS A 172 -22.27 3.70 -8.72
C HIS A 172 -22.37 4.14 -7.24
N SER A 173 -21.31 3.96 -6.46
CA SER A 173 -21.21 4.41 -5.07
C SER A 173 -20.41 5.71 -4.96
N PRO A 174 -20.49 6.43 -3.83
CA PRO A 174 -19.66 7.62 -3.61
C PRO A 174 -18.18 7.28 -3.40
N VAL A 175 -17.79 5.99 -3.35
CA VAL A 175 -16.42 5.56 -3.03
C VAL A 175 -15.60 5.41 -4.30
N LYS A 176 -14.62 6.29 -4.49
CA LYS A 176 -13.65 6.20 -5.58
C LYS A 176 -12.53 5.23 -5.22
N VAL A 177 -12.44 4.10 -5.92
CA VAL A 177 -11.41 3.08 -5.70
C VAL A 177 -10.21 3.33 -6.61
N ILE A 178 -9.05 3.54 -5.99
CA ILE A 178 -7.79 3.87 -6.66
C ILE A 178 -6.75 2.80 -6.38
N GLU A 179 -6.01 2.40 -7.39
CA GLU A 179 -4.79 1.63 -7.25
C GLU A 179 -3.58 2.55 -7.33
N LEU A 180 -2.72 2.49 -6.32
CA LEU A 180 -1.39 3.10 -6.34
C LEU A 180 -0.35 2.00 -6.51
N ALA A 181 0.40 2.03 -7.60
CA ALA A 181 1.43 1.05 -7.92
C ALA A 181 2.84 1.68 -7.88
N PRO A 182 3.52 1.66 -6.71
CA PRO A 182 4.87 2.17 -6.54
C PRO A 182 5.90 1.39 -7.35
N PRO A 183 7.01 2.03 -7.79
CA PRO A 183 8.24 1.34 -8.17
C PRO A 183 9.03 0.90 -6.92
N ALA A 184 10.26 0.45 -7.09
CA ALA A 184 11.20 0.37 -5.98
C ALA A 184 11.48 1.79 -5.46
N VAL A 185 11.20 2.04 -4.18
CA VAL A 185 11.39 3.34 -3.50
C VAL A 185 12.36 3.16 -2.34
N GLU A 186 13.17 4.17 -2.06
CA GLU A 186 14.05 4.20 -0.88
C GLU A 186 13.22 4.10 0.41
N SER A 187 13.20 2.92 1.01
CA SER A 187 12.44 2.60 2.22
C SER A 187 13.04 1.39 2.93
N ASP A 188 12.52 1.07 4.10
CA ASP A 188 12.92 -0.13 4.85
C ASP A 188 12.18 -1.40 4.39
N LEU A 189 11.29 -1.30 3.41
CA LEU A 189 10.61 -2.46 2.87
C LEU A 189 11.63 -3.41 2.22
N GLY A 190 11.61 -4.66 2.64
CA GLY A 190 12.53 -5.68 2.13
C GLY A 190 13.94 -5.66 2.72
N LYS A 191 14.25 -4.76 3.66
CA LYS A 191 15.48 -4.81 4.47
C LYS A 191 15.36 -5.91 5.54
N THR A 192 15.12 -7.13 5.12
CA THR A 192 14.99 -8.30 6.00
C THR A 192 16.19 -9.22 5.81
N ALA A 193 16.39 -10.17 6.72
CA ALA A 193 17.39 -11.22 6.56
C ALA A 193 17.15 -11.95 5.22
N GLY A 194 18.21 -12.19 4.46
CA GLY A 194 18.13 -12.80 3.13
C GLY A 194 17.85 -11.83 1.98
N ALA A 195 17.79 -10.53 2.24
CA ALA A 195 17.67 -9.55 1.16
C ALA A 195 18.85 -9.71 0.17
N PRO A 196 18.57 -9.83 -1.13
CA PRO A 196 19.62 -10.02 -2.12
C PRO A 196 20.49 -8.76 -2.23
N ALA A 197 21.77 -8.95 -2.50
CA ALA A 197 22.74 -7.88 -2.76
C ALA A 197 22.51 -7.16 -4.10
N MET A 198 21.33 -7.28 -4.71
CA MET A 198 21.00 -6.63 -5.98
C MET A 198 20.69 -5.15 -5.77
N GLU A 199 21.45 -4.32 -6.46
CA GLU A 199 21.15 -2.89 -6.55
C GLU A 199 20.12 -2.65 -7.67
N TYR A 200 18.90 -2.29 -7.28
CA TYR A 200 17.92 -1.73 -8.19
C TYR A 200 17.96 -0.20 -8.10
N PRO A 201 17.78 0.51 -9.23
CA PRO A 201 17.53 1.93 -9.14
C PRO A 201 16.28 2.20 -8.31
N LYS A 202 16.45 2.84 -7.16
CA LYS A 202 15.34 3.20 -6.26
C LYS A 202 14.96 4.65 -6.48
N MET A 203 13.67 4.90 -6.55
CA MET A 203 13.14 6.26 -6.56
C MET A 203 13.25 6.87 -5.16
N LYS A 204 13.70 8.12 -5.05
CA LYS A 204 13.70 8.84 -3.78
C LYS A 204 12.28 8.96 -3.24
N LEU A 205 12.13 8.84 -1.92
CA LEU A 205 10.80 8.89 -1.27
C LEU A 205 10.07 10.20 -1.60
N GLU A 206 10.76 11.33 -1.53
CA GLU A 206 10.19 12.66 -1.80
C GLU A 206 9.66 12.77 -3.24
N ALA A 207 10.42 12.25 -4.21
CA ALA A 207 10.01 12.24 -5.61
C ALA A 207 8.77 11.35 -5.83
N PHE A 208 8.73 10.17 -5.16
CA PHE A 208 7.57 9.28 -5.18
C PHE A 208 6.33 9.99 -4.61
N ILE A 209 6.45 10.65 -3.47
CA ILE A 209 5.34 11.37 -2.83
C ILE A 209 4.83 12.49 -3.74
N ALA A 210 5.72 13.32 -4.27
CA ALA A 210 5.35 14.43 -5.16
C ALA A 210 4.60 13.94 -6.41
N GLU A 211 5.10 12.87 -7.05
CA GLU A 211 4.45 12.28 -8.23
C GLU A 211 3.10 11.64 -7.87
N THR A 212 3.01 10.99 -6.70
CA THR A 212 1.77 10.39 -6.21
C THR A 212 0.68 11.43 -5.97
N LEU A 213 0.99 12.54 -5.27
CA LEU A 213 0.02 13.62 -5.04
C LEU A 213 -0.48 14.21 -6.35
N LYS A 214 0.42 14.51 -7.30
CA LYS A 214 0.06 14.99 -8.64
C LYS A 214 -0.82 13.99 -9.40
N ALA A 215 -0.52 12.69 -9.28
CA ALA A 215 -1.31 11.64 -9.90
C ALA A 215 -2.71 11.52 -9.28
N LEU A 216 -2.85 11.65 -7.96
CA LEU A 216 -4.13 11.69 -7.27
C LEU A 216 -4.99 12.89 -7.71
N GLU A 217 -4.38 14.07 -7.85
CA GLU A 217 -5.06 15.28 -8.32
C GLU A 217 -5.59 15.14 -9.76
N SER A 218 -4.93 14.33 -10.61
CA SER A 218 -5.38 14.09 -12.00
C SER A 218 -6.72 13.37 -12.12
N GLY A 219 -7.23 12.79 -11.04
CA GLY A 219 -8.48 12.06 -11.03
C GLY A 219 -8.45 10.64 -11.61
N LYS A 220 -7.30 10.15 -12.08
CA LYS A 220 -7.13 8.77 -12.55
C LYS A 220 -7.31 7.76 -11.41
N THR A 221 -7.71 6.54 -11.75
CA THR A 221 -7.97 5.47 -10.78
C THR A 221 -6.90 4.37 -10.77
N GLU A 222 -5.98 4.38 -11.73
CA GLU A 222 -4.79 3.54 -11.75
C GLU A 222 -3.57 4.45 -11.82
N LEU A 223 -2.75 4.39 -10.78
CA LEU A 223 -1.61 5.28 -10.58
C LEU A 223 -0.29 4.48 -10.54
N PRO A 224 0.19 3.99 -11.68
CA PRO A 224 1.57 3.52 -11.75
C PRO A 224 2.51 4.72 -11.65
N ILE A 225 3.46 4.67 -10.70
CA ILE A 225 4.42 5.75 -10.43
C ILE A 225 5.80 5.38 -10.99
N GLY A 226 6.52 6.35 -11.51
CA GLY A 226 7.89 6.15 -11.98
C GLY A 226 8.03 4.99 -12.95
N GLN A 227 8.96 4.07 -12.67
CA GLN A 227 9.24 2.88 -13.50
C GLN A 227 8.06 1.91 -13.61
N SER A 228 7.10 1.94 -12.68
CA SER A 228 5.91 1.08 -12.76
C SER A 228 5.06 1.37 -14.00
N LYS A 229 5.13 2.59 -14.57
CA LYS A 229 4.47 2.93 -15.84
C LYS A 229 5.02 2.09 -17.00
N MET A 230 6.34 1.98 -17.06
CA MET A 230 7.03 1.18 -18.08
C MET A 230 6.72 -0.32 -17.90
N LEU A 231 6.81 -0.83 -16.67
CA LEU A 231 6.48 -2.23 -16.38
C LEU A 231 5.05 -2.58 -16.79
N LYS A 232 4.08 -1.69 -16.49
CA LYS A 232 2.68 -1.87 -16.90
C LYS A 232 2.53 -1.92 -18.42
N LEU A 233 3.21 -1.07 -19.15
CA LEU A 233 3.16 -1.07 -20.62
C LEU A 233 3.80 -2.33 -21.20
N MET A 234 5.02 -2.64 -20.74
CA MET A 234 5.78 -3.79 -21.23
C MET A 234 5.11 -5.12 -20.94
N SER A 235 4.51 -5.29 -19.75
CA SER A 235 3.78 -6.52 -19.39
C SER A 235 2.56 -6.77 -20.27
N ARG A 236 1.97 -5.73 -20.87
CA ARG A 236 0.84 -5.84 -21.80
C ARG A 236 1.29 -6.15 -23.23
N LEU A 237 2.42 -5.59 -23.65
CA LEU A 237 2.93 -5.77 -25.02
C LEU A 237 3.74 -7.06 -25.17
N SER A 238 4.58 -7.38 -24.21
CA SER A 238 5.43 -8.57 -24.21
C SER A 238 5.73 -9.03 -22.79
N PRO A 239 4.84 -9.83 -22.16
CA PRO A 239 5.02 -10.32 -20.79
C PRO A 239 6.34 -11.05 -20.58
N SER A 240 6.76 -11.89 -21.53
CA SER A 240 8.01 -12.64 -21.46
C SER A 240 9.24 -11.73 -21.49
N PHE A 241 9.22 -10.64 -22.26
CA PHE A 241 10.30 -9.66 -22.30
C PHE A 241 10.36 -8.87 -20.99
N ALA A 242 9.20 -8.40 -20.48
CA ALA A 242 9.12 -7.69 -19.20
C ALA A 242 9.66 -8.56 -18.05
N PHE A 243 9.32 -9.85 -18.04
CA PHE A 243 9.84 -10.79 -17.04
C PHE A 243 11.36 -10.97 -17.15
N LYS A 244 11.90 -11.20 -18.36
CA LYS A 244 13.35 -11.35 -18.57
C LYS A 244 14.13 -10.09 -18.19
N LEU A 245 13.58 -8.91 -18.45
CA LEU A 245 14.21 -7.63 -18.09
C LEU A 245 14.38 -7.47 -16.58
N LEU A 246 13.37 -7.90 -15.79
CA LEU A 246 13.43 -7.87 -14.33
C LEU A 246 14.29 -8.98 -13.74
N ASN A 247 14.47 -10.08 -14.48
CA ASN A 247 15.13 -11.30 -14.04
C ASN A 247 16.23 -11.69 -15.04
N PRO A 248 17.30 -10.87 -15.16
CA PRO A 248 18.40 -11.21 -16.05
C PRO A 248 19.03 -12.53 -15.61
N ALA A 249 19.36 -13.39 -16.57
CA ALA A 249 20.11 -14.61 -16.29
C ALA A 249 21.40 -14.22 -15.56
N LYS A 250 21.66 -14.84 -14.43
CA LYS A 250 23.00 -14.76 -13.81
C LYS A 250 23.96 -15.46 -14.77
N GLY A 251 24.87 -14.72 -15.38
CA GLY A 251 25.97 -15.28 -16.16
C GLY A 251 26.89 -16.15 -15.30
#